data_605a95eefe45239d16e0f938144f3a47
#
_entry.id   605a95eefe45239d16e0f938144f3a47
#
_cell.length_a   1.000
_cell.length_b   1.000
_cell.length_c   1.000
_cell.angle_alpha   90.00
_cell.angle_beta   90.00
_cell.angle_gamma   90.00
#
_symmetry.space_group_name_H-M   'P 1'
#
loop_
_entity.id
_entity.type
_entity.pdbx_description
1 polymer ?
#
loop_
_entity_poly.entity_id
_entity_poly.type
_entity_poly.pdbx_seq_one_letter_code
_entity_poly.pdbx_strand_id
1 'polypeptide(L)'
;MIHSTAIIDPRAEIHPDCVIGPYVVVDGPVKIGRATRVMAHATIAGWTEIGAENEIHPGAALGGPPQDKAYSGAETYLKIGDRNVFRENVQVHRGTAAGSSTIIGNENYLMACAHVGHNCWLGDRIVLANNALLGGYVDVGDGAFISGNCVVHQFVRVGELSLMRGLSGASRDVPPYAIVDWQHTVRSVNVVGLKRAGFEDKKMRALKEAFRILFRKGKNLKRALAEVEADAELAQEVRPLLEFIKASKRGVCVGA
;
A
#
# COMPACT_ATOMS: atom_id res chain seq x y z
N MET A 1 -10.34 -18.29 -20.61
CA MET A 1 -10.21 -19.78 -20.48
C MET A 1 -10.21 -20.13 -19.00
N ILE A 2 -11.04 -21.09 -18.58
CA ILE A 2 -11.10 -21.62 -17.19
C ILE A 2 -10.66 -23.06 -17.20
N HIS A 3 -9.66 -23.42 -16.35
CA HIS A 3 -9.17 -24.81 -16.25
C HIS A 3 -10.24 -25.71 -15.61
N SER A 4 -10.34 -26.96 -16.07
CA SER A 4 -11.39 -27.91 -15.62
C SER A 4 -11.33 -28.29 -14.14
N THR A 5 -10.18 -28.10 -13.47
CA THR A 5 -10.03 -28.33 -12.03
C THR A 5 -10.26 -27.10 -11.17
N ALA A 6 -10.58 -25.95 -11.77
CA ALA A 6 -10.94 -24.76 -11.00
C ALA A 6 -12.33 -24.90 -10.39
N ILE A 7 -12.51 -24.42 -9.17
CA ILE A 7 -13.79 -24.40 -8.45
C ILE A 7 -14.30 -22.96 -8.46
N ILE A 8 -15.41 -22.73 -9.15
CA ILE A 8 -15.98 -21.38 -9.33
C ILE A 8 -17.39 -21.34 -8.73
N ASP A 9 -17.62 -20.44 -7.79
CA ASP A 9 -18.94 -20.17 -7.24
C ASP A 9 -19.88 -19.67 -8.35
N PRO A 10 -21.11 -20.16 -8.45
CA PRO A 10 -22.08 -19.73 -9.48
C PRO A 10 -22.40 -18.21 -9.44
N ARG A 11 -22.15 -17.52 -8.34
CA ARG A 11 -22.35 -16.07 -8.20
C ARG A 11 -21.18 -15.25 -8.74
N ALA A 12 -20.05 -15.89 -9.08
CA ALA A 12 -18.90 -15.19 -9.59
C ALA A 12 -19.11 -14.71 -11.03
N GLU A 13 -18.70 -13.48 -11.30
CA GLU A 13 -18.72 -12.86 -12.62
C GLU A 13 -17.29 -12.74 -13.16
N ILE A 14 -16.90 -13.63 -14.07
CA ILE A 14 -15.54 -13.68 -14.64
C ILE A 14 -15.60 -13.25 -16.10
N HIS A 15 -14.83 -12.22 -16.48
CA HIS A 15 -14.78 -11.77 -17.86
C HIS A 15 -14.28 -12.89 -18.79
N PRO A 16 -14.84 -13.08 -20.00
CA PRO A 16 -14.46 -14.17 -20.91
C PRO A 16 -12.97 -14.22 -21.29
N ASP A 17 -12.29 -13.07 -21.32
CA ASP A 17 -10.86 -12.97 -21.64
C ASP A 17 -9.92 -13.37 -20.49
N CYS A 18 -10.47 -13.70 -19.32
CA CYS A 18 -9.66 -14.14 -18.19
C CYS A 18 -9.05 -15.53 -18.43
N VAL A 19 -7.90 -15.74 -17.81
CA VAL A 19 -7.25 -17.06 -17.74
C VAL A 19 -7.24 -17.50 -16.27
N ILE A 20 -8.00 -18.56 -15.97
CA ILE A 20 -8.09 -19.17 -14.64
C ILE A 20 -7.37 -20.52 -14.67
N GLY A 21 -6.31 -20.63 -13.90
CA GLY A 21 -5.43 -21.79 -13.83
C GLY A 21 -6.00 -22.99 -13.07
N PRO A 22 -5.23 -24.08 -12.98
CA PRO A 22 -5.66 -25.29 -12.29
C PRO A 22 -5.74 -25.07 -10.77
N TYR A 23 -6.74 -25.73 -10.16
CA TYR A 23 -6.98 -25.71 -8.72
C TYR A 23 -7.20 -24.32 -8.11
N VAL A 24 -7.55 -23.32 -8.92
CA VAL A 24 -8.01 -22.02 -8.44
C VAL A 24 -9.37 -22.21 -7.78
N VAL A 25 -9.58 -21.52 -6.66
CA VAL A 25 -10.87 -21.46 -5.97
C VAL A 25 -11.37 -20.02 -5.99
N VAL A 26 -12.56 -19.83 -6.56
CA VAL A 26 -13.30 -18.56 -6.51
C VAL A 26 -14.56 -18.82 -5.71
N ASP A 27 -14.66 -18.24 -4.52
CA ASP A 27 -15.73 -18.49 -3.55
C ASP A 27 -16.49 -17.21 -3.23
N GLY A 28 -17.77 -17.15 -3.61
CA GLY A 28 -18.67 -16.03 -3.37
C GLY A 28 -18.87 -15.10 -4.58
N PRO A 29 -19.52 -13.93 -4.37
CA PRO A 29 -19.84 -12.97 -5.44
C PRO A 29 -18.61 -12.16 -5.88
N VAL A 30 -17.62 -12.86 -6.43
CA VAL A 30 -16.36 -12.28 -6.93
C VAL A 30 -16.56 -11.76 -8.35
N LYS A 31 -16.00 -10.57 -8.66
CA LYS A 31 -15.95 -10.03 -10.02
C LYS A 31 -14.49 -9.93 -10.48
N ILE A 32 -14.20 -10.46 -11.67
CA ILE A 32 -12.86 -10.44 -12.27
C ILE A 32 -12.92 -9.78 -13.65
N GLY A 33 -12.21 -8.65 -13.78
CA GLY A 33 -12.16 -7.84 -14.99
C GLY A 33 -11.29 -8.43 -16.09
N ARG A 34 -11.40 -7.84 -17.28
CA ARG A 34 -10.84 -8.28 -18.56
C ARG A 34 -9.33 -8.61 -18.45
N ALA A 35 -8.93 -9.66 -19.15
CA ALA A 35 -7.54 -10.08 -19.33
C ALA A 35 -6.75 -10.35 -18.02
N THR A 36 -7.43 -10.46 -16.88
CA THR A 36 -6.82 -10.87 -15.62
C THR A 36 -6.45 -12.36 -15.67
N ARG A 37 -5.25 -12.68 -15.14
CA ARG A 37 -4.68 -14.03 -15.11
C ARG A 37 -4.60 -14.51 -13.66
N VAL A 38 -5.26 -15.60 -13.33
CA VAL A 38 -5.23 -16.25 -12.01
C VAL A 38 -4.51 -17.57 -12.15
N MET A 39 -3.36 -17.70 -11.50
CA MET A 39 -2.50 -18.89 -11.60
C MET A 39 -2.88 -19.96 -10.59
N ALA A 40 -2.26 -21.13 -10.71
CA ALA A 40 -2.63 -22.33 -9.95
C ALA A 40 -2.71 -22.11 -8.44
N HIS A 41 -3.69 -22.76 -7.78
CA HIS A 41 -3.88 -22.75 -6.33
C HIS A 41 -4.14 -21.37 -5.69
N ALA A 42 -4.39 -20.32 -6.47
CA ALA A 42 -4.83 -19.05 -5.91
C ALA A 42 -6.29 -19.16 -5.41
N THR A 43 -6.60 -18.41 -4.35
CA THR A 43 -7.96 -18.33 -3.79
C THR A 43 -8.44 -16.89 -3.84
N ILE A 44 -9.65 -16.67 -4.37
CA ILE A 44 -10.31 -15.37 -4.39
C ILE A 44 -11.69 -15.54 -3.73
N ALA A 45 -11.96 -14.79 -2.68
CA ALA A 45 -13.14 -15.06 -1.86
C ALA A 45 -13.95 -13.82 -1.52
N GLY A 46 -15.20 -14.05 -1.12
CA GLY A 46 -16.11 -13.03 -0.60
C GLY A 46 -16.54 -11.99 -1.63
N TRP A 47 -16.89 -10.81 -1.17
CA TRP A 47 -17.28 -9.68 -2.01
C TRP A 47 -16.01 -8.97 -2.53
N THR A 48 -15.38 -9.58 -3.55
CA THR A 48 -14.11 -9.10 -4.12
C THR A 48 -14.32 -8.66 -5.56
N GLU A 49 -13.93 -7.43 -5.85
CA GLU A 49 -13.90 -6.87 -7.20
C GLU A 49 -12.44 -6.67 -7.64
N ILE A 50 -12.07 -7.24 -8.77
CA ILE A 50 -10.74 -7.16 -9.38
C ILE A 50 -10.89 -6.56 -10.77
N GLY A 51 -10.16 -5.49 -11.05
CA GLY A 51 -10.12 -4.82 -12.34
C GLY A 51 -9.47 -5.63 -13.45
N ALA A 52 -9.02 -4.95 -14.48
CA ALA A 52 -8.45 -5.56 -15.69
C ALA A 52 -6.94 -5.81 -15.58
N GLU A 53 -6.46 -6.78 -16.35
CA GLU A 53 -5.03 -7.00 -16.61
C GLU A 53 -4.19 -7.28 -15.34
N ASN A 54 -4.82 -7.82 -14.29
CA ASN A 54 -4.10 -8.21 -13.09
C ASN A 54 -3.44 -9.59 -13.25
N GLU A 55 -2.30 -9.79 -12.58
CA GLU A 55 -1.64 -11.08 -12.47
C GLU A 55 -1.67 -11.58 -11.02
N ILE A 56 -2.28 -12.75 -10.80
CA ILE A 56 -2.44 -13.36 -9.48
C ILE A 56 -1.69 -14.69 -9.49
N HIS A 57 -0.54 -14.72 -8.81
CA HIS A 57 0.40 -15.82 -8.82
C HIS A 57 -0.01 -16.98 -7.88
N PRO A 58 0.68 -18.13 -7.97
CA PRO A 58 0.29 -19.32 -7.22
C PRO A 58 0.19 -19.11 -5.71
N GLY A 59 -0.87 -19.63 -5.12
CA GLY A 59 -1.09 -19.57 -3.68
C GLY A 59 -1.50 -18.21 -3.12
N ALA A 60 -1.66 -17.18 -3.95
CA ALA A 60 -2.19 -15.90 -3.49
C ALA A 60 -3.62 -16.06 -2.97
N ALA A 61 -3.94 -15.40 -1.84
CA ALA A 61 -5.24 -15.44 -1.19
C ALA A 61 -5.83 -14.03 -1.08
N LEU A 62 -6.81 -13.73 -1.91
CA LEU A 62 -7.41 -12.40 -2.02
C LEU A 62 -8.85 -12.41 -1.51
N GLY A 63 -9.23 -11.42 -0.71
CA GLY A 63 -10.60 -11.24 -0.23
C GLY A 63 -11.03 -12.19 0.90
N GLY A 64 -10.09 -12.87 1.53
CA GLY A 64 -10.38 -13.64 2.73
C GLY A 64 -10.99 -12.77 3.85
N PRO A 65 -11.70 -13.35 4.83
CA PRO A 65 -12.23 -12.62 5.97
C PRO A 65 -11.11 -11.91 6.75
N PRO A 66 -11.38 -10.74 7.33
CA PRO A 66 -10.38 -10.01 8.08
C PRO A 66 -9.86 -10.81 9.27
N GLN A 67 -8.56 -10.70 9.56
CA GLN A 67 -7.94 -11.27 10.76
C GLN A 67 -8.18 -10.32 11.95
N ASP A 68 -9.44 -10.05 12.23
CA ASP A 68 -9.89 -9.17 13.32
C ASP A 68 -10.94 -9.89 14.16
N LYS A 69 -10.74 -9.95 15.47
CA LYS A 69 -11.68 -10.59 16.41
C LYS A 69 -13.06 -9.91 16.46
N ALA A 70 -13.14 -8.66 16.04
CA ALA A 70 -14.41 -7.92 15.97
C ALA A 70 -15.25 -8.31 14.75
N TYR A 71 -14.69 -9.03 13.79
CA TYR A 71 -15.45 -9.46 12.61
C TYR A 71 -16.44 -10.56 12.94
N SER A 72 -17.71 -10.32 12.62
CA SER A 72 -18.84 -11.24 12.93
C SER A 72 -19.53 -11.80 11.67
N GLY A 73 -18.85 -11.80 10.52
CA GLY A 73 -19.44 -12.32 9.27
C GLY A 73 -20.20 -11.27 8.44
N ALA A 74 -20.03 -9.99 8.74
CA ALA A 74 -20.65 -8.90 7.99
C ALA A 74 -20.21 -8.87 6.51
N GLU A 75 -21.08 -8.36 5.63
CA GLU A 75 -20.73 -8.06 4.25
C GLU A 75 -19.71 -6.92 4.19
N THR A 76 -18.52 -7.27 3.71
CA THR A 76 -17.38 -6.36 3.60
C THR A 76 -16.62 -6.64 2.31
N TYR A 77 -15.87 -5.69 1.80
CA TYR A 77 -15.39 -5.70 0.44
C TYR A 77 -13.87 -5.65 0.32
N LEU A 78 -13.37 -6.25 -0.77
CA LEU A 78 -12.05 -5.99 -1.32
C LEU A 78 -12.22 -5.42 -2.73
N LYS A 79 -11.60 -4.26 -3.00
CA LYS A 79 -11.62 -3.63 -4.33
C LYS A 79 -10.20 -3.46 -4.83
N ILE A 80 -9.92 -4.01 -6.00
CA ILE A 80 -8.61 -4.00 -6.65
C ILE A 80 -8.77 -3.36 -8.02
N GLY A 81 -7.91 -2.38 -8.33
CA GLY A 81 -7.85 -1.73 -9.64
C GLY A 81 -7.18 -2.61 -10.71
N ASP A 82 -6.53 -1.97 -11.65
CA ASP A 82 -6.00 -2.59 -12.85
C ASP A 82 -4.48 -2.82 -12.78
N ARG A 83 -3.98 -3.78 -13.58
CA ARG A 83 -2.55 -4.03 -13.82
C ARG A 83 -1.70 -4.24 -12.56
N ASN A 84 -2.30 -4.80 -11.51
CA ASN A 84 -1.55 -5.18 -10.32
C ASN A 84 -0.95 -6.58 -10.48
N VAL A 85 0.18 -6.81 -9.82
CA VAL A 85 0.83 -8.11 -9.74
C VAL A 85 0.88 -8.57 -8.28
N PHE A 86 0.17 -9.66 -7.99
CA PHE A 86 0.19 -10.34 -6.69
C PHE A 86 1.04 -11.60 -6.82
N ARG A 87 2.26 -11.56 -6.28
CA ARG A 87 3.18 -12.69 -6.33
C ARG A 87 2.76 -13.83 -5.40
N GLU A 88 3.56 -14.86 -5.33
CA GLU A 88 3.26 -16.11 -4.65
C GLU A 88 2.90 -15.90 -3.17
N ASN A 89 1.80 -16.49 -2.74
CA ASN A 89 1.32 -16.48 -1.35
C ASN A 89 1.04 -15.06 -0.78
N VAL A 90 0.81 -14.07 -1.61
CA VAL A 90 0.32 -12.76 -1.14
C VAL A 90 -1.05 -12.93 -0.50
N GLN A 91 -1.27 -12.22 0.61
CA GLN A 91 -2.54 -12.24 1.33
C GLN A 91 -3.13 -10.84 1.39
N VAL A 92 -4.40 -10.70 1.00
CA VAL A 92 -5.15 -9.44 1.10
C VAL A 92 -6.51 -9.73 1.73
N HIS A 93 -6.78 -9.10 2.86
CA HIS A 93 -8.05 -9.25 3.57
C HIS A 93 -9.04 -8.14 3.21
N ARG A 94 -10.34 -8.47 3.18
CA ARG A 94 -11.40 -7.49 3.00
C ARG A 94 -11.64 -6.67 4.29
N GLY A 95 -12.54 -5.69 4.25
CA GLY A 95 -12.88 -4.84 5.39
C GLY A 95 -13.45 -5.60 6.60
N THR A 96 -13.56 -4.94 7.76
CA THR A 96 -14.06 -5.52 9.02
C THR A 96 -15.48 -5.11 9.33
N ALA A 97 -15.78 -3.81 9.38
CA ALA A 97 -17.12 -3.32 9.67
C ALA A 97 -18.04 -3.47 8.45
N ALA A 98 -19.34 -3.72 8.68
CA ALA A 98 -20.31 -3.83 7.59
C ALA A 98 -20.20 -2.68 6.59
N GLY A 99 -20.16 -3.02 5.31
CA GLY A 99 -20.00 -2.08 4.20
C GLY A 99 -18.60 -1.50 4.02
N SER A 100 -17.62 -1.81 4.90
CA SER A 100 -16.26 -1.30 4.75
C SER A 100 -15.43 -2.11 3.74
N SER A 101 -14.37 -1.48 3.24
CA SER A 101 -13.55 -2.05 2.16
C SER A 101 -12.07 -1.97 2.46
N THR A 102 -11.31 -2.94 1.97
CA THR A 102 -9.90 -2.78 1.64
C THR A 102 -9.81 -2.37 0.17
N ILE A 103 -8.96 -1.40 -0.15
CA ILE A 103 -8.85 -0.84 -1.49
C ILE A 103 -7.39 -0.88 -1.95
N ILE A 104 -7.17 -1.39 -3.16
CA ILE A 104 -5.87 -1.40 -3.84
C ILE A 104 -6.06 -0.73 -5.21
N GLY A 105 -5.28 0.31 -5.49
CA GLY A 105 -5.27 1.04 -6.75
C GLY A 105 -4.68 0.23 -7.90
N ASN A 106 -3.91 0.88 -8.75
CA ASN A 106 -3.44 0.34 -10.01
C ASN A 106 -1.92 0.15 -10.03
N GLU A 107 -1.44 -0.76 -10.89
CA GLU A 107 -0.01 -0.93 -11.19
C GLU A 107 0.85 -1.25 -9.96
N ASN A 108 0.26 -1.84 -8.92
CA ASN A 108 0.98 -2.21 -7.72
C ASN A 108 1.70 -3.56 -7.90
N TYR A 109 2.85 -3.71 -7.27
CA TYR A 109 3.64 -4.94 -7.28
C TYR A 109 3.84 -5.47 -5.86
N LEU A 110 3.08 -6.49 -5.51
CA LEU A 110 3.13 -7.15 -4.21
C LEU A 110 3.96 -8.44 -4.37
N MET A 111 5.17 -8.44 -3.81
CA MET A 111 6.08 -9.58 -3.89
C MET A 111 5.66 -10.71 -2.94
N ALA A 112 6.33 -11.84 -3.07
CA ALA A 112 5.96 -13.07 -2.38
C ALA A 112 5.77 -12.89 -0.87
N CYS A 113 4.69 -13.47 -0.35
CA CYS A 113 4.29 -13.45 1.06
C CYS A 113 4.03 -12.04 1.64
N ALA A 114 3.83 -11.01 0.82
CA ALA A 114 3.37 -9.72 1.32
C ALA A 114 1.95 -9.84 1.87
N HIS A 115 1.65 -9.09 2.94
CA HIS A 115 0.37 -9.12 3.62
C HIS A 115 -0.27 -7.73 3.69
N VAL A 116 -1.52 -7.65 3.29
CA VAL A 116 -2.35 -6.45 3.40
C VAL A 116 -3.51 -6.75 4.34
N GLY A 117 -3.49 -6.12 5.50
CA GLY A 117 -4.55 -6.22 6.50
C GLY A 117 -5.86 -5.60 6.03
N HIS A 118 -6.90 -5.81 6.81
CA HIS A 118 -8.24 -5.30 6.53
C HIS A 118 -8.31 -3.77 6.53
N ASN A 119 -9.19 -3.19 5.74
CA ASN A 119 -9.42 -1.74 5.67
C ASN A 119 -8.20 -0.91 5.25
N CYS A 120 -7.17 -1.51 4.68
CA CYS A 120 -6.07 -0.77 4.09
C CYS A 120 -6.51 -0.02 2.83
N TRP A 121 -5.87 1.11 2.59
CA TRP A 121 -5.95 1.84 1.34
C TRP A 121 -4.57 1.94 0.70
N LEU A 122 -4.40 1.36 -0.47
CA LEU A 122 -3.18 1.41 -1.27
C LEU A 122 -3.47 2.20 -2.55
N GLY A 123 -2.67 3.24 -2.81
CA GLY A 123 -2.72 3.99 -4.06
C GLY A 123 -2.15 3.21 -5.24
N ASP A 124 -1.52 3.91 -6.16
CA ASP A 124 -0.99 3.35 -7.40
C ASP A 124 0.54 3.15 -7.35
N ARG A 125 1.07 2.22 -8.16
CA ARG A 125 2.51 1.98 -8.37
C ARG A 125 3.31 1.73 -7.09
N ILE A 126 2.66 1.14 -6.09
CA ILE A 126 3.30 0.75 -4.83
C ILE A 126 4.07 -0.56 -5.00
N VAL A 127 5.20 -0.67 -4.32
CA VAL A 127 5.93 -1.93 -4.20
C VAL A 127 5.93 -2.39 -2.75
N LEU A 128 5.32 -3.55 -2.49
CA LEU A 128 5.50 -4.31 -1.25
C LEU A 128 6.47 -5.44 -1.53
N ALA A 129 7.70 -5.34 -1.01
CA ALA A 129 8.68 -6.41 -1.21
C ALA A 129 8.36 -7.64 -0.36
N ASN A 130 9.12 -8.72 -0.53
CA ASN A 130 8.88 -10.00 0.14
C ASN A 130 8.68 -9.86 1.65
N ASN A 131 7.61 -10.47 2.17
CA ASN A 131 7.23 -10.45 3.59
C ASN A 131 7.00 -9.02 4.16
N ALA A 132 6.68 -8.03 3.35
CA ALA A 132 6.21 -6.75 3.86
C ALA A 132 4.80 -6.92 4.44
N LEU A 133 4.59 -6.45 5.68
CA LEU A 133 3.37 -6.68 6.44
C LEU A 133 2.68 -5.35 6.78
N LEU A 134 1.46 -5.17 6.29
CA LEU A 134 0.61 -4.04 6.63
C LEU A 134 -0.47 -4.47 7.62
N GLY A 135 -0.52 -3.84 8.78
CA GLY A 135 -1.63 -4.00 9.73
C GLY A 135 -2.93 -3.41 9.19
N GLY A 136 -4.04 -3.60 9.91
CA GLY A 136 -5.33 -3.04 9.48
C GLY A 136 -5.34 -1.51 9.41
N TYR A 137 -6.14 -0.93 8.50
CA TYR A 137 -6.29 0.53 8.34
C TYR A 137 -4.98 1.27 8.01
N VAL A 138 -4.05 0.64 7.34
CA VAL A 138 -2.84 1.31 6.82
C VAL A 138 -3.17 1.97 5.50
N ASP A 139 -2.80 3.25 5.37
CA ASP A 139 -2.88 4.00 4.12
C ASP A 139 -1.49 4.10 3.50
N VAL A 140 -1.36 3.73 2.22
CA VAL A 140 -0.09 3.82 1.48
C VAL A 140 -0.26 4.68 0.24
N GLY A 141 0.50 5.78 0.17
CA GLY A 141 0.49 6.70 -0.96
C GLY A 141 1.22 6.16 -2.19
N ASP A 142 0.94 6.78 -3.33
CA ASP A 142 1.44 6.39 -4.64
C ASP A 142 2.96 6.25 -4.70
N GLY A 143 3.41 5.21 -5.40
CA GLY A 143 4.84 4.97 -5.63
C GLY A 143 5.67 4.70 -4.38
N ALA A 144 5.05 4.44 -3.23
CA ALA A 144 5.78 4.05 -2.02
C ALA A 144 6.44 2.68 -2.20
N PHE A 145 7.63 2.54 -1.63
CA PHE A 145 8.38 1.28 -1.64
C PHE A 145 8.59 0.79 -0.21
N ILE A 146 7.94 -0.31 0.14
CA ILE A 146 8.09 -0.97 1.44
C ILE A 146 8.95 -2.21 1.22
N SER A 147 10.22 -2.13 1.66
CA SER A 147 11.22 -3.19 1.44
C SER A 147 10.91 -4.46 2.22
N GLY A 148 11.69 -5.52 1.95
CA GLY A 148 11.46 -6.84 2.53
C GLY A 148 11.49 -6.87 4.05
N ASN A 149 10.60 -7.69 4.63
CA ASN A 149 10.43 -7.89 6.07
C ASN A 149 10.14 -6.60 6.86
N CYS A 150 9.58 -5.59 6.22
CA CYS A 150 9.08 -4.40 6.90
C CYS A 150 7.72 -4.67 7.53
N VAL A 151 7.47 -4.02 8.67
CA VAL A 151 6.19 -4.11 9.39
C VAL A 151 5.61 -2.70 9.57
N VAL A 152 4.37 -2.50 9.12
CA VAL A 152 3.64 -1.24 9.30
C VAL A 152 2.48 -1.50 10.26
N HIS A 153 2.51 -0.80 11.41
CA HIS A 153 1.46 -0.93 12.44
C HIS A 153 0.13 -0.39 11.93
N GLN A 154 -0.97 -0.95 12.45
CA GLN A 154 -2.32 -0.50 12.11
C GLN A 154 -2.50 1.03 12.25
N PHE A 155 -3.33 1.61 11.38
CA PHE A 155 -3.64 3.05 11.32
C PHE A 155 -2.45 3.96 10.96
N VAL A 156 -1.34 3.44 10.52
CA VAL A 156 -0.20 4.23 10.02
C VAL A 156 -0.45 4.66 8.59
N ARG A 157 -0.07 5.89 8.27
CA ARG A 157 -0.01 6.38 6.90
C ARG A 157 1.43 6.38 6.38
N VAL A 158 1.62 5.79 5.23
CA VAL A 158 2.90 5.78 4.49
C VAL A 158 2.75 6.73 3.30
N GLY A 159 3.50 7.84 3.32
CA GLY A 159 3.38 8.89 2.31
C GLY A 159 3.88 8.46 0.94
N GLU A 160 3.42 9.16 -0.10
CA GLU A 160 3.80 8.92 -1.49
C GLU A 160 5.32 8.95 -1.70
N LEU A 161 5.82 8.14 -2.64
CA LEU A 161 7.24 8.05 -3.00
C LEU A 161 8.20 7.87 -1.82
N SER A 162 7.69 7.44 -0.65
CA SER A 162 8.55 7.09 0.47
C SER A 162 9.20 5.73 0.28
N LEU A 163 10.29 5.48 0.98
CA LEU A 163 10.99 4.21 0.99
C LEU A 163 11.25 3.76 2.43
N MET A 164 10.70 2.63 2.82
CA MET A 164 11.08 1.92 4.05
C MET A 164 12.19 0.94 3.72
N ARG A 165 13.35 1.06 4.36
CA ARG A 165 14.47 0.13 4.17
C ARG A 165 14.15 -1.23 4.82
N GLY A 166 14.73 -2.28 4.28
CA GLY A 166 14.48 -3.65 4.77
C GLY A 166 14.62 -3.80 6.28
N LEU A 167 13.78 -4.67 6.87
CA LEU A 167 13.70 -4.93 8.31
C LEU A 167 13.24 -3.74 9.16
N SER A 168 12.64 -2.71 8.56
CA SER A 168 12.16 -1.54 9.28
C SER A 168 10.75 -1.72 9.82
N GLY A 169 10.46 -1.11 10.98
CA GLY A 169 9.13 -1.06 11.58
C GLY A 169 8.61 0.38 11.67
N ALA A 170 7.34 0.61 11.34
CA ALA A 170 6.70 1.90 11.50
C ALA A 170 5.42 1.79 12.35
N SER A 171 5.38 2.46 13.51
CA SER A 171 4.17 2.69 14.32
C SER A 171 3.77 4.17 14.34
N ARG A 172 4.49 5.01 13.60
CA ARG A 172 4.20 6.42 13.31
C ARG A 172 4.10 6.61 11.80
N ASP A 173 3.44 7.69 11.38
CA ASP A 173 3.30 8.00 9.96
C ASP A 173 4.66 8.20 9.30
N VAL A 174 4.85 7.60 8.14
CA VAL A 174 6.05 7.73 7.32
C VAL A 174 5.86 8.93 6.39
N PRO A 175 6.66 10.00 6.50
CA PRO A 175 6.45 11.19 5.67
C PRO A 175 6.63 10.90 4.17
N PRO A 176 5.90 11.60 3.29
CA PRO A 176 6.11 11.53 1.86
C PRO A 176 7.58 11.80 1.50
N TYR A 177 8.07 11.13 0.47
CA TYR A 177 9.42 11.32 -0.08
C TYR A 177 10.57 10.92 0.84
N ALA A 178 10.28 10.38 2.03
CA ALA A 178 11.28 10.02 3.02
C ALA A 178 11.92 8.65 2.72
N ILE A 179 13.20 8.50 3.02
CA ILE A 179 13.81 7.21 3.32
C ILE A 179 13.76 7.01 4.82
N VAL A 180 13.11 5.93 5.26
CA VAL A 180 12.98 5.57 6.68
C VAL A 180 13.64 4.21 6.91
N ASP A 181 14.36 4.08 8.04
CA ASP A 181 14.92 2.80 8.46
C ASP A 181 14.74 2.54 9.96
N TRP A 182 14.98 1.29 10.38
CA TRP A 182 14.80 0.82 11.75
C TRP A 182 13.41 1.18 12.29
N GLN A 183 13.34 1.72 13.49
CA GLN A 183 12.09 2.18 14.10
C GLN A 183 11.99 3.70 14.01
N HIS A 184 11.11 4.20 13.14
CA HIS A 184 10.72 5.62 13.05
C HIS A 184 11.82 6.61 12.68
N THR A 185 12.90 6.18 12.03
CA THR A 185 14.02 7.06 11.74
C THR A 185 14.00 7.54 10.29
N VAL A 186 13.74 8.82 10.07
CA VAL A 186 13.92 9.48 8.77
C VAL A 186 15.42 9.74 8.54
N ARG A 187 15.96 9.16 7.47
CA ARG A 187 17.37 9.29 7.08
C ARG A 187 17.61 10.40 6.09
N SER A 188 16.80 10.44 5.06
CA SER A 188 16.97 11.40 3.96
C SER A 188 15.74 11.46 3.07
N VAL A 189 15.79 12.34 2.07
CA VAL A 189 14.88 12.35 0.93
C VAL A 189 15.17 11.17 0.02
N ASN A 190 14.12 10.53 -0.52
CA ASN A 190 14.20 9.48 -1.54
C ASN A 190 14.51 10.07 -2.93
N VAL A 191 15.72 10.60 -3.10
CA VAL A 191 16.15 11.26 -4.34
C VAL A 191 16.03 10.35 -5.55
N VAL A 192 16.31 9.06 -5.39
CA VAL A 192 16.22 8.08 -6.50
C VAL A 192 14.76 7.90 -6.93
N GLY A 193 13.84 7.71 -5.98
CA GLY A 193 12.41 7.59 -6.26
C GLY A 193 11.85 8.85 -6.94
N LEU A 194 12.20 10.03 -6.42
CA LEU A 194 11.78 11.32 -6.99
C LEU A 194 12.26 11.52 -8.43
N LYS A 195 13.53 11.20 -8.73
CA LYS A 195 14.06 11.27 -10.10
C LYS A 195 13.33 10.34 -11.06
N ARG A 196 13.05 9.09 -10.64
CA ARG A 196 12.28 8.13 -11.43
C ARG A 196 10.84 8.57 -11.67
N ALA A 197 10.26 9.29 -10.73
CA ALA A 197 8.93 9.89 -10.84
C ALA A 197 8.91 11.22 -11.63
N GLY A 198 10.05 11.68 -12.17
CA GLY A 198 10.13 12.87 -13.01
C GLY A 198 10.13 14.20 -12.26
N PHE A 199 10.48 14.21 -10.98
CA PHE A 199 10.55 15.46 -10.21
C PHE A 199 11.70 16.35 -10.70
N GLU A 200 11.37 17.62 -10.91
CA GLU A 200 12.33 18.65 -11.33
C GLU A 200 13.37 18.95 -10.24
N ASP A 201 14.56 19.38 -10.68
CA ASP A 201 15.67 19.69 -9.76
C ASP A 201 15.31 20.79 -8.76
N LYS A 202 14.49 21.78 -9.15
CA LYS A 202 14.02 22.84 -8.25
C LYS A 202 13.26 22.24 -7.06
N LYS A 203 12.27 21.39 -7.35
CA LYS A 203 11.45 20.74 -6.32
C LYS A 203 12.28 19.78 -5.44
N MET A 204 13.21 19.05 -6.04
CA MET A 204 14.12 18.19 -5.27
C MET A 204 15.03 18.99 -4.33
N ARG A 205 15.50 20.19 -4.72
CA ARG A 205 16.27 21.08 -3.82
C ARG A 205 15.40 21.57 -2.66
N ALA A 206 14.18 22.01 -2.94
CA ALA A 206 13.22 22.45 -1.92
C ALA A 206 12.92 21.33 -0.91
N LEU A 207 12.67 20.10 -1.38
CA LEU A 207 12.47 18.94 -0.50
C LEU A 207 13.69 18.66 0.37
N LYS A 208 14.90 18.68 -0.17
CA LYS A 208 16.13 18.49 0.62
C LYS A 208 16.28 19.54 1.71
N GLU A 209 16.00 20.81 1.40
CA GLU A 209 16.05 21.88 2.37
C GLU A 209 14.99 21.72 3.47
N ALA A 210 13.74 21.45 3.09
CA ALA A 210 12.66 21.20 4.05
C ALA A 210 13.00 20.00 4.96
N PHE A 211 13.54 18.91 4.42
CA PHE A 211 13.96 17.75 5.21
C PHE A 211 15.08 18.09 6.18
N ARG A 212 16.05 18.91 5.77
CA ARG A 212 17.12 19.39 6.64
C ARG A 212 16.59 20.17 7.83
N ILE A 213 15.53 20.96 7.63
CA ILE A 213 14.87 21.75 8.68
C ILE A 213 13.99 20.85 9.56
N LEU A 214 13.11 20.05 8.96
CA LEU A 214 12.06 19.27 9.63
C LEU A 214 12.63 18.11 10.45
N PHE A 215 13.61 17.39 9.89
CA PHE A 215 14.13 16.14 10.46
C PHE A 215 15.53 16.27 11.05
N ARG A 216 15.98 17.49 11.35
CA ARG A 216 17.24 17.69 12.08
C ARG A 216 17.16 17.11 13.49
N LYS A 217 18.16 16.34 13.89
CA LYS A 217 18.26 15.72 15.21
C LYS A 217 18.02 16.72 16.34
N GLY A 218 17.19 16.33 17.30
CA GLY A 218 16.89 17.13 18.49
C GLY A 218 16.01 18.36 18.27
N LYS A 219 15.56 18.62 17.04
CA LYS A 219 14.67 19.75 16.76
C LYS A 219 13.20 19.39 17.07
N ASN A 220 12.51 20.30 17.75
CA ASN A 220 11.06 20.14 17.94
C ASN A 220 10.33 20.32 16.60
N LEU A 221 9.59 19.30 16.17
CA LEU A 221 8.90 19.28 14.88
C LEU A 221 7.96 20.46 14.67
N LYS A 222 7.25 20.92 15.72
CA LYS A 222 6.34 22.07 15.63
C LYS A 222 7.10 23.37 15.30
N ARG A 223 8.28 23.56 15.91
CA ARG A 223 9.15 24.71 15.58
C ARG A 223 9.74 24.58 14.19
N ALA A 224 10.13 23.37 13.78
CA ALA A 224 10.65 23.11 12.44
C ALA A 224 9.61 23.38 11.36
N LEU A 225 8.35 23.00 11.58
CA LEU A 225 7.23 23.32 10.69
C LEU A 225 7.08 24.83 10.54
N ALA A 226 7.02 25.57 11.64
CA ALA A 226 6.89 27.04 11.60
C ALA A 226 8.07 27.71 10.85
N GLU A 227 9.28 27.16 10.95
CA GLU A 227 10.45 27.67 10.22
C GLU A 227 10.33 27.44 8.70
N VAL A 228 9.86 26.27 8.25
CA VAL A 228 9.61 26.02 6.82
C VAL A 228 8.46 26.91 6.30
N GLU A 229 7.42 27.13 7.10
CA GLU A 229 6.27 27.94 6.73
C GLU A 229 6.56 29.44 6.67
N ALA A 230 7.58 29.91 7.39
CA ALA A 230 8.05 31.30 7.34
C ALA A 230 8.67 31.65 5.97
N ASP A 231 9.19 30.68 5.23
CA ASP A 231 9.62 30.83 3.84
C ASP A 231 8.47 30.42 2.91
N ALA A 232 7.77 31.41 2.39
CA ALA A 232 6.56 31.18 1.57
C ALA A 232 6.83 30.42 0.27
N GLU A 233 8.01 30.62 -0.37
CA GLU A 233 8.37 29.90 -1.59
C GLU A 233 8.67 28.43 -1.25
N LEU A 234 9.46 28.16 -0.23
CA LEU A 234 9.76 26.81 0.22
C LEU A 234 8.48 26.09 0.64
N ALA A 235 7.63 26.72 1.44
CA ALA A 235 6.38 26.14 1.91
C ALA A 235 5.45 25.75 0.76
N GLN A 236 5.35 26.56 -0.27
CA GLN A 236 4.56 26.26 -1.47
C GLN A 236 5.10 25.03 -2.23
N GLU A 237 6.41 24.96 -2.43
CA GLU A 237 7.05 23.83 -3.14
C GLU A 237 6.88 22.49 -2.40
N VAL A 238 6.84 22.50 -1.06
CA VAL A 238 6.77 21.30 -0.24
C VAL A 238 5.42 21.12 0.46
N ARG A 239 4.39 21.81 0.01
CA ARG A 239 3.05 21.82 0.61
C ARG A 239 2.49 20.43 0.93
N PRO A 240 2.55 19.41 0.04
CA PRO A 240 2.03 18.07 0.35
C PRO A 240 2.73 17.43 1.56
N LEU A 241 4.03 17.63 1.72
CA LEU A 241 4.79 17.16 2.88
C LEU A 241 4.32 17.82 4.18
N LEU A 242 4.11 19.15 4.17
CA LEU A 242 3.65 19.89 5.35
C LEU A 242 2.22 19.48 5.74
N GLU A 243 1.31 19.38 4.77
CA GLU A 243 -0.07 18.94 4.98
C GLU A 243 -0.13 17.53 5.57
N PHE A 244 0.67 16.60 5.04
CA PHE A 244 0.77 15.24 5.57
C PHE A 244 1.20 15.23 7.04
N ILE A 245 2.24 15.98 7.38
CA ILE A 245 2.77 16.05 8.75
C ILE A 245 1.73 16.66 9.71
N LYS A 246 1.08 17.77 9.31
CA LYS A 246 0.06 18.44 10.11
C LYS A 246 -1.18 17.57 10.38
N ALA A 247 -1.59 16.81 9.39
CA ALA A 247 -2.74 15.91 9.48
C ALA A 247 -2.46 14.63 10.31
N SER A 248 -1.22 14.41 10.75
CA SER A 248 -0.85 13.20 11.47
C SER A 248 -1.45 13.17 12.89
N LYS A 249 -2.23 12.12 13.16
CA LYS A 249 -2.80 11.87 14.49
C LYS A 249 -1.87 11.01 15.37
N ARG A 250 -0.99 10.23 14.76
CA ARG A 250 -0.06 9.31 15.45
C ARG A 250 1.34 9.90 15.66
N GLY A 251 1.59 11.11 15.14
CA GLY A 251 2.92 11.65 14.95
C GLY A 251 3.64 11.00 13.77
N VAL A 252 4.66 11.65 13.27
CA VAL A 252 5.45 11.16 12.14
C VAL A 252 6.79 10.59 12.61
N CYS A 253 7.41 9.77 11.76
CA CYS A 253 8.80 9.36 11.90
C CYS A 253 9.70 10.62 11.98
N VAL A 254 10.73 10.58 12.80
CA VAL A 254 11.60 11.73 13.10
C VAL A 254 13.04 11.51 12.63
N GLY A 255 13.83 12.55 12.57
CA GLY A 255 15.25 12.46 12.23
C GLY A 255 16.07 11.68 13.26
N ALA A 256 17.20 11.12 12.80
CA ALA A 256 18.15 10.33 13.58
C ALA A 256 18.89 11.16 14.63
#